data_7287db273e57cb5ad5cf6b461f7f1baa
#
_entry.id   7287db273e57cb5ad5cf6b461f7f1baa
#
_cell.length_a   1.000
_cell.length_b   1.000
_cell.length_c   1.000
_cell.angle_alpha   90.00
_cell.angle_beta   90.00
_cell.angle_gamma   90.00
#
_symmetry.space_group_name_H-M   'P 1'
#
loop_
_entity.id
_entity.type
_entity.pdbx_description
1 polymer ?
#
loop_
_entity_poly.entity_id
_entity_poly.type
_entity_poly.pdbx_seq_one_letter_code
_entity_poly.pdbx_strand_id
1 'polypeptide(L)'
;WSLAWVAVSESKIVGMVLTNQEWVSDLWVLREYRNEGVGRQLLSRGEVEIAAQGYFTARLRVVKSNVRAVSFYNRLGWKVAREFPHETLPIGMLEMSKVLNGRER
;
A
#
# COMPACT_ATOMS: atom_id res chain seq x y z
N TRP A 1 14.12 8.50 2.66
CA TRP A 1 13.69 8.30 4.05
C TRP A 1 12.58 7.27 4.09
N SER A 2 12.86 6.11 4.65
CA SER A 2 11.91 4.99 4.68
C SER A 2 11.45 4.75 6.10
N LEU A 3 10.16 4.47 6.26
CA LEU A 3 9.56 4.14 7.56
C LEU A 3 8.77 2.87 7.42
N ALA A 4 8.85 2.04 8.45
CA ALA A 4 8.16 0.76 8.47
C ALA A 4 7.29 0.66 9.71
N TRP A 5 6.10 0.09 9.54
CA TRP A 5 5.18 -0.20 10.64
C TRP A 5 4.85 -1.67 10.58
N VAL A 6 4.83 -2.31 11.73
CA VAL A 6 4.56 -3.74 11.79
C VAL A 6 3.32 -4.01 12.61
N ALA A 7 2.62 -5.07 12.25
CA ALA A 7 1.51 -5.60 13.04
C ALA A 7 2.02 -6.81 13.80
N VAL A 8 1.71 -6.86 15.09
CA VAL A 8 2.20 -7.92 15.98
C VAL A 8 1.01 -8.62 16.61
N SER A 9 1.04 -9.95 16.63
CA SER A 9 0.05 -10.78 17.30
C SER A 9 0.79 -11.87 18.04
N GLU A 10 0.53 -11.99 19.35
CA GLU A 10 1.14 -13.02 20.19
C GLU A 10 2.66 -13.04 20.06
N SER A 11 3.26 -11.87 20.12
CA SER A 11 4.72 -11.68 20.05
C SER A 11 5.32 -12.06 18.70
N LYS A 12 4.50 -12.08 17.65
CA LYS A 12 4.93 -12.49 16.31
C LYS A 12 4.54 -11.39 15.32
N ILE A 13 5.46 -11.05 14.43
CA ILE A 13 5.17 -10.08 13.37
C ILE A 13 4.32 -10.77 12.32
N VAL A 14 3.11 -10.24 12.09
CA VAL A 14 2.15 -10.84 11.18
C VAL A 14 1.90 -9.99 9.93
N GLY A 15 2.49 -8.81 9.86
CA GLY A 15 2.37 -7.96 8.68
C GLY A 15 3.26 -6.74 8.80
N MET A 16 3.43 -6.06 7.67
CA MET A 16 4.29 -4.89 7.62
C MET A 16 3.87 -3.98 6.48
N VAL A 17 3.99 -2.68 6.69
CA VAL A 17 3.92 -1.69 5.61
C VAL A 17 5.19 -0.87 5.64
N LEU A 18 5.74 -0.62 4.46
CA LEU A 18 6.94 0.20 4.29
C LEU A 18 6.61 1.38 3.41
N THR A 19 6.95 2.58 3.86
CA THR A 19 6.73 3.79 3.06
C THR A 19 8.06 4.47 2.78
N ASN A 20 8.10 5.17 1.66
CA ASN A 20 9.27 5.96 1.25
C ASN A 20 8.75 7.15 0.46
N GLN A 21 8.86 8.34 1.03
CA GLN A 21 8.29 9.54 0.42
C GLN A 21 6.79 9.35 0.22
N GLU A 22 6.27 9.55 -0.99
CA GLU A 22 4.84 9.36 -1.24
C GLU A 22 4.47 7.91 -1.57
N TRP A 23 5.45 7.00 -1.54
CA TRP A 23 5.25 5.62 -2.00
C TRP A 23 5.01 4.67 -0.84
N VAL A 24 4.01 3.80 -1.00
CA VAL A 24 3.90 2.57 -0.22
C VAL A 24 4.78 1.57 -0.97
N SER A 25 5.95 1.30 -0.41
CA SER A 25 6.96 0.48 -1.09
C SER A 25 6.73 -1.00 -0.90
N ASP A 26 6.09 -1.39 0.20
CA ASP A 26 5.81 -2.79 0.47
C ASP A 26 4.66 -2.88 1.46
N LEU A 27 3.87 -3.93 1.31
CA LEU A 27 2.77 -4.22 2.22
C LEU A 27 2.51 -5.71 2.15
N TRP A 28 2.61 -6.39 3.30
CA TRP A 28 2.30 -7.81 3.33
C TRP A 28 1.68 -8.18 4.66
N VAL A 29 0.90 -9.26 4.63
CA VAL A 29 0.25 -9.84 5.81
C VAL A 29 0.38 -11.35 5.66
N LEU A 30 0.75 -12.02 6.74
CA LEU A 30 0.80 -13.48 6.74
C LEU A 30 -0.57 -14.04 6.35
N ARG A 31 -0.56 -15.13 5.60
CA ARG A 31 -1.78 -15.72 5.07
C ARG A 31 -2.82 -15.99 6.16
N GLU A 32 -2.37 -16.49 7.31
CA GLU A 32 -3.28 -16.85 8.41
C GLU A 32 -4.01 -15.66 9.00
N TYR A 33 -3.49 -14.46 8.77
CA TYR A 33 -4.04 -13.24 9.34
C TYR A 33 -4.74 -12.37 8.31
N ARG A 34 -4.92 -12.88 7.09
CA ARG A 34 -5.65 -12.15 6.07
C ARG A 34 -7.14 -12.13 6.38
N ASN A 35 -7.84 -11.14 5.84
CA ASN A 35 -9.28 -10.96 6.02
C ASN A 35 -9.66 -10.63 7.46
N GLU A 36 -8.70 -10.15 8.26
CA GLU A 36 -8.97 -9.72 9.63
C GLU A 36 -8.70 -8.23 9.83
N GLY A 37 -8.54 -7.51 8.74
CA GLY A 37 -8.35 -6.06 8.81
C GLY A 37 -6.92 -5.61 9.03
N VAL A 38 -5.96 -6.54 9.13
CA VAL A 38 -4.56 -6.18 9.37
C VAL A 38 -4.00 -5.36 8.21
N GLY A 39 -4.22 -5.82 6.98
CA GLY A 39 -3.73 -5.10 5.80
C GLY A 39 -4.32 -3.72 5.69
N ARG A 40 -5.61 -3.58 5.98
CA ARG A 40 -6.27 -2.28 5.94
C ARG A 40 -5.69 -1.33 6.99
N GLN A 41 -5.45 -1.83 8.19
CA GLN A 41 -4.88 -1.01 9.25
C GLN A 41 -3.46 -0.58 8.91
N LEU A 42 -2.65 -1.48 8.37
CA LEU A 42 -1.29 -1.16 7.97
C LEU A 42 -1.27 -0.13 6.85
N LEU A 43 -2.11 -0.32 5.84
CA LEU A 43 -2.17 0.61 4.73
C LEU A 43 -2.62 1.99 5.21
N SER A 44 -3.61 2.04 6.08
CA SER A 44 -4.07 3.29 6.65
C SER A 44 -2.95 3.99 7.41
N ARG A 45 -2.15 3.23 8.14
CA ARG A 45 -1.00 3.80 8.85
C ARG A 45 0.01 4.39 7.90
N GLY A 46 0.27 3.68 6.80
CA GLY A 46 1.16 4.20 5.76
C GLY A 46 0.65 5.50 5.16
N GLU A 47 -0.65 5.56 4.91
CA GLU A 47 -1.25 6.79 4.37
C GLU A 47 -1.10 7.96 5.33
N VAL A 48 -1.33 7.71 6.62
CA VAL A 48 -1.16 8.75 7.63
C VAL A 48 0.28 9.26 7.64
N GLU A 49 1.23 8.34 7.55
CA GLU A 49 2.64 8.71 7.57
C GLU A 49 3.02 9.54 6.33
N ILE A 50 2.53 9.13 5.16
CA ILE A 50 2.80 9.87 3.93
C ILE A 50 2.20 11.27 4.01
N ALA A 51 0.98 11.38 4.51
CA ALA A 51 0.33 12.68 4.69
C ALA A 51 1.11 13.56 5.68
N ALA A 52 1.61 12.95 6.75
CA ALA A 52 2.36 13.69 7.78
C ALA A 52 3.64 14.28 7.21
N GLN A 53 4.20 13.67 6.17
CA GLN A 53 5.38 14.20 5.51
C GLN A 53 5.07 15.28 4.48
N GLY A 54 3.80 15.62 4.29
CA GLY A 54 3.42 16.74 3.43
C GLY A 54 2.94 16.36 2.05
N TYR A 55 2.83 15.07 1.74
CA TYR A 55 2.38 14.65 0.42
C TYR A 55 0.85 14.62 0.36
N PHE A 56 0.29 15.08 -0.75
CA PHE A 56 -1.15 15.08 -0.95
C PHE A 56 -1.68 13.79 -1.57
N THR A 57 -0.78 13.02 -2.17
CA THR A 57 -1.16 11.82 -2.89
C THR A 57 -0.18 10.71 -2.51
N ALA A 58 -0.72 9.54 -2.20
CA ALA A 58 0.08 8.34 -1.98
C ALA A 58 0.05 7.50 -3.25
N ARG A 59 1.13 6.74 -3.48
CA ARG A 59 1.28 5.93 -4.69
C ARG A 59 1.82 4.56 -4.33
N LEU A 60 1.50 3.58 -5.17
CA LEU A 60 2.07 2.24 -5.04
C LEU A 60 2.11 1.59 -6.41
N ARG A 61 2.86 0.49 -6.50
CA ARG A 61 2.92 -0.31 -7.71
C ARG A 61 2.48 -1.72 -7.38
N VAL A 62 1.78 -2.35 -8.32
CA VAL A 62 1.27 -3.69 -8.12
C VAL A 62 1.26 -4.40 -9.46
N VAL A 63 1.48 -5.73 -9.43
CA VAL A 63 1.41 -6.54 -10.64
C VAL A 63 -0.03 -6.54 -11.13
N LYS A 64 -0.23 -6.24 -12.42
CA LYS A 64 -1.57 -6.10 -12.99
C LYS A 64 -2.40 -7.36 -12.81
N SER A 65 -1.79 -8.53 -12.95
CA SER A 65 -2.50 -9.80 -12.84
C SER A 65 -2.82 -10.19 -11.41
N ASN A 66 -2.31 -9.45 -10.43
CA ASN A 66 -2.62 -9.71 -9.02
C ASN A 66 -3.98 -9.09 -8.70
N VAL A 67 -5.04 -9.74 -9.18
CA VAL A 67 -6.39 -9.21 -9.08
C VAL A 67 -6.82 -9.01 -7.64
N ARG A 68 -6.38 -9.88 -6.76
CA ARG A 68 -6.73 -9.80 -5.34
C ARG A 68 -6.19 -8.51 -4.73
N ALA A 69 -4.92 -8.19 -4.99
CA ALA A 69 -4.34 -6.97 -4.45
C ALA A 69 -4.96 -5.72 -5.07
N VAL A 70 -5.15 -5.73 -6.39
CA VAL A 70 -5.77 -4.58 -7.06
C VAL A 70 -7.15 -4.32 -6.49
N SER A 71 -7.93 -5.37 -6.29
CA SER A 71 -9.27 -5.26 -5.74
C SER A 71 -9.25 -4.72 -4.32
N PHE A 72 -8.29 -5.20 -3.52
CA PHE A 72 -8.10 -4.72 -2.15
C PHE A 72 -7.86 -3.21 -2.14
N TYR A 73 -6.92 -2.74 -2.98
CA TYR A 73 -6.61 -1.32 -3.02
C TYR A 73 -7.79 -0.51 -3.53
N ASN A 74 -8.49 -1.00 -4.57
CA ASN A 74 -9.66 -0.32 -5.11
C ASN A 74 -10.72 -0.10 -4.04
N ARG A 75 -10.97 -1.10 -3.22
CA ARG A 75 -11.99 -0.98 -2.16
C ARG A 75 -11.61 0.07 -1.13
N LEU A 76 -10.34 0.36 -0.99
CA LEU A 76 -9.87 1.33 -0.01
C LEU A 76 -9.57 2.69 -0.61
N GLY A 77 -10.09 2.94 -1.82
CA GLY A 77 -10.04 4.26 -2.41
C GLY A 77 -8.89 4.54 -3.35
N TRP A 78 -8.05 3.52 -3.61
CA TRP A 78 -6.95 3.67 -4.54
C TRP A 78 -7.45 3.46 -5.96
N LYS A 79 -6.89 4.21 -6.92
CA LYS A 79 -7.30 4.15 -8.32
C LYS A 79 -6.09 3.96 -9.20
N VAL A 80 -6.27 3.27 -10.32
CA VAL A 80 -5.21 3.07 -11.29
C VAL A 80 -4.86 4.42 -11.92
N ALA A 81 -3.59 4.80 -11.82
CA ALA A 81 -3.08 6.01 -12.43
C ALA A 81 -2.45 5.74 -13.79
N ARG A 82 -1.76 4.62 -13.94
CA ARG A 82 -1.19 4.25 -15.23
C ARG A 82 -0.77 2.78 -15.21
N GLU A 83 -0.58 2.25 -16.40
CA GLU A 83 -0.08 0.90 -16.59
C GLU A 83 1.28 1.00 -17.29
N PHE A 84 2.21 0.11 -16.93
CA PHE A 84 3.54 0.13 -17.51
C PHE A 84 4.13 -1.28 -17.43
N PRO A 85 5.12 -1.59 -18.31
CA PRO A 85 5.76 -2.91 -18.24
C PRO A 85 6.75 -2.99 -17.10
N HIS A 86 6.90 -4.19 -16.54
CA HIS A 86 7.96 -4.44 -15.58
C HIS A 86 9.31 -4.27 -16.28
N GLU A 87 10.33 -3.86 -15.53
CA GLU A 87 11.64 -3.55 -16.12
C GLU A 87 12.30 -4.77 -16.74
N THR A 88 12.16 -5.93 -16.11
CA THR A 88 12.88 -7.12 -16.57
C THR A 88 11.99 -8.32 -16.85
N LEU A 89 10.81 -8.40 -16.24
CA LEU A 89 9.92 -9.54 -16.40
C LEU A 89 8.84 -9.21 -17.44
N PRO A 90 8.34 -10.22 -18.17
CA PRO A 90 7.30 -9.99 -19.19
C PRO A 90 5.91 -9.90 -18.54
N ILE A 91 5.73 -8.97 -17.62
CA ILE A 91 4.45 -8.78 -16.93
C ILE A 91 4.09 -7.31 -16.93
N GLY A 92 2.79 -7.06 -16.85
CA GLY A 92 2.26 -5.70 -16.73
C GLY A 92 2.20 -5.26 -15.28
N MET A 93 2.43 -3.98 -15.07
CA MET A 93 2.38 -3.35 -13.76
C MET A 93 1.35 -2.24 -13.77
N LEU A 94 0.76 -1.99 -12.61
CA LEU A 94 -0.11 -0.84 -12.41
C LEU A 94 0.50 0.06 -11.36
N GLU A 95 0.43 1.35 -11.60
CA GLU A 95 0.66 2.34 -10.56
C GLU A 95 -0.71 2.79 -10.08
N MET A 96 -0.94 2.72 -8.78
CA MET A 96 -2.18 3.18 -8.19
C MET A 96 -1.91 4.35 -7.29
N SER A 97 -2.87 5.23 -7.14
CA SER A 97 -2.72 6.42 -6.32
C SER A 97 -3.99 6.68 -5.53
N LYS A 98 -3.82 7.43 -4.45
CA LYS A 98 -4.93 7.84 -3.59
C LYS A 98 -4.68 9.24 -3.08
N VAL A 99 -5.67 10.11 -3.21
CA VAL A 99 -5.61 11.45 -2.65
C VAL A 99 -5.86 11.33 -1.15
N LEU A 100 -5.02 12.00 -0.37
CA LEU A 100 -5.07 11.88 1.09
C LEU A 100 -5.93 13.01 1.66
N ASN A 101 -7.09 12.65 2.16
CA ASN A 101 -8.09 13.62 2.58
C ASN A 101 -7.61 14.55 3.69
N GLY A 102 -6.73 14.07 4.55
CA GLY A 102 -6.26 14.89 5.65
C GLY A 102 -5.54 16.15 5.20
N ARG A 103 -5.27 16.29 3.92
CA ARG A 103 -4.50 17.41 3.39
C ARG A 103 -5.37 18.51 2.81
N GLU A 104 -6.66 18.35 2.89
CA GLU A 104 -7.57 19.31 2.25
C GLU A 104 -7.83 20.55 3.05
N ARG A 105 -7.22 20.66 4.19
CA ARG A 105 -7.54 21.80 5.03
C ARG A 105 -6.60 22.93 4.84
#